data_1188aa557f20be90c1f8d0381bd344cb
#
_entry.id   1188aa557f20be90c1f8d0381bd344cb
#
_cell.length_a   1.000
_cell.length_b   1.000
_cell.length_c   1.000
_cell.angle_alpha   90.00
_cell.angle_beta   90.00
_cell.angle_gamma   90.00
#
_symmetry.space_group_name_H-M   'P 1'
#
loop_
_entity.id
_entity.type
_entity.pdbx_description
1 polymer ?
#
loop_
_entity_poly.entity_id
_entity_poly.type
_entity_poly.pdbx_seq_one_letter_code
_entity_poly.pdbx_strand_id
1 'polypeptide(L)'
;MRSRAPRSSRAGEQHGVRPENIVWIFGTGRSGSTWLGSMMEALDGYAMWNEPLVGYLFGNFYYFRVGDRKLGRHSILGEHYKETWLGPMRDLVLGGAAARFPEVTGGGYLVIKEPNGSIGSPLLMEALPESRMIFLIRDPRDVVASSMDARSEGSWLSGRREDQRRRSKPDRNPNAYARMRANSYVQQIEKTRQAYEAHGGRKVMVRYEDLRADTLNTMRRIYSALEIPVEEAGLARSVEKHSWENIPEKEKGEGKKRRKAKPGGWKEDLTPEQVEIVERITAPLINEFYPETASTRGAL
;
A
#
# COMPACT_ATOMS: atom_id res chain seq x y z
N MET A 1 44.26 -22.37 -36.35
CA MET A 1 43.27 -21.33 -36.04
C MET A 1 41.92 -21.84 -36.42
N ARG A 2 41.08 -22.28 -35.47
CA ARG A 2 39.72 -22.71 -35.74
C ARG A 2 38.79 -21.59 -35.22
N SER A 3 38.12 -20.92 -36.17
CA SER A 3 37.10 -19.89 -35.93
C SER A 3 35.93 -20.50 -35.15
N ARG A 4 35.65 -20.00 -33.96
CA ARG A 4 34.43 -20.26 -33.21
C ARG A 4 33.35 -19.30 -33.73
N ALA A 5 32.35 -19.81 -34.40
CA ALA A 5 31.13 -19.07 -34.73
C ALA A 5 30.42 -18.64 -33.46
N PRO A 6 29.80 -17.43 -33.44
CA PRO A 6 29.03 -16.97 -32.29
C PRO A 6 27.80 -17.86 -32.12
N ARG A 7 27.61 -18.41 -30.92
CA ARG A 7 26.37 -19.10 -30.55
C ARG A 7 25.22 -18.09 -30.62
N SER A 8 24.30 -18.30 -31.55
CA SER A 8 23.02 -17.62 -31.54
C SER A 8 22.33 -17.91 -30.20
N SER A 9 22.14 -16.88 -29.41
CA SER A 9 21.26 -16.92 -28.24
C SER A 9 19.85 -17.17 -28.74
N ARG A 10 19.36 -18.42 -28.63
CA ARG A 10 17.92 -18.68 -28.64
C ARG A 10 17.34 -17.80 -27.52
N ALA A 11 16.47 -16.86 -27.88
CA ALA A 11 15.62 -16.16 -26.95
C ALA A 11 14.84 -17.23 -26.19
N GLY A 12 15.31 -17.56 -24.97
CA GLY A 12 14.57 -18.39 -24.05
C GLY A 12 13.28 -17.65 -23.71
N GLU A 13 12.16 -18.34 -23.84
CA GLU A 13 10.90 -17.91 -23.25
C GLU A 13 11.19 -17.51 -21.81
N GLN A 14 11.11 -16.21 -21.52
CA GLN A 14 11.33 -15.69 -20.17
C GLN A 14 10.16 -16.18 -19.32
N HIS A 15 10.35 -17.28 -18.61
CA HIS A 15 9.45 -17.73 -17.54
C HIS A 15 9.56 -16.77 -16.36
N GLY A 16 9.09 -15.54 -16.56
CA GLY A 16 9.07 -14.48 -15.55
C GLY A 16 7.64 -14.19 -15.08
N VAL A 17 7.53 -13.43 -14.00
CA VAL A 17 6.23 -12.86 -13.59
C VAL A 17 5.79 -11.87 -14.67
N ARG A 18 4.59 -12.04 -15.18
CA ARG A 18 4.01 -11.14 -16.20
C ARG A 18 3.65 -9.81 -15.54
N PRO A 19 4.12 -8.66 -16.06
CA PRO A 19 3.81 -7.36 -15.47
C PRO A 19 2.31 -7.09 -15.34
N GLU A 20 1.52 -7.50 -16.33
CA GLU A 20 0.06 -7.39 -16.32
C GLU A 20 -0.64 -8.24 -15.26
N ASN A 21 0.05 -9.22 -14.65
CA ASN A 21 -0.46 -10.05 -13.57
C ASN A 21 0.00 -9.53 -12.18
N ILE A 22 0.70 -8.41 -12.13
CA ILE A 22 1.00 -7.73 -10.87
C ILE A 22 -0.18 -6.84 -10.47
N VAL A 23 -0.61 -6.97 -9.22
CA VAL A 23 -1.66 -6.16 -8.60
C VAL A 23 -1.07 -5.41 -7.41
N TRP A 24 -0.93 -4.11 -7.56
CA TRP A 24 -0.46 -3.25 -6.48
C TRP A 24 -1.60 -2.87 -5.53
N ILE A 25 -1.34 -2.91 -4.23
CA ILE A 25 -2.20 -2.32 -3.20
C ILE A 25 -1.44 -1.15 -2.57
N PHE A 26 -1.79 0.06 -2.99
CA PHE A 26 -1.30 1.30 -2.43
C PHE A 26 -2.32 1.96 -1.51
N GLY A 27 -1.84 2.87 -0.67
CA GLY A 27 -2.63 3.60 0.31
C GLY A 27 -1.76 4.01 1.49
N THR A 28 -2.20 3.76 2.70
CA THR A 28 -1.40 4.02 3.91
C THR A 28 -1.30 2.77 4.78
N GLY A 29 -0.27 2.70 5.60
CA GLY A 29 -0.26 1.72 6.69
C GLY A 29 -1.52 1.89 7.56
N ARG A 30 -2.11 0.81 8.03
CA ARG A 30 -3.35 0.76 8.84
C ARG A 30 -4.66 1.00 8.06
N SER A 31 -4.61 0.98 6.74
CA SER A 31 -5.81 1.08 5.88
C SER A 31 -6.55 -0.24 5.66
N GLY A 32 -6.09 -1.37 6.21
CA GLY A 32 -6.68 -2.69 5.95
C GLY A 32 -6.05 -3.44 4.76
N SER A 33 -4.96 -2.93 4.20
CA SER A 33 -4.28 -3.52 3.04
C SER A 33 -3.83 -4.98 3.24
N THR A 34 -3.45 -5.36 4.46
CA THR A 34 -3.13 -6.76 4.76
C THR A 34 -4.36 -7.66 4.68
N TRP A 35 -5.51 -7.19 5.14
CA TRP A 35 -6.76 -7.95 5.08
C TRP A 35 -7.20 -8.16 3.63
N LEU A 36 -7.21 -7.08 2.83
CA LEU A 36 -7.49 -7.16 1.39
C LEU A 36 -6.52 -8.11 0.67
N GLY A 37 -5.21 -7.92 0.88
CA GLY A 37 -4.19 -8.78 0.26
C GLY A 37 -4.32 -10.25 0.64
N SER A 38 -4.62 -10.55 1.92
CA SER A 38 -4.81 -11.93 2.37
C SER A 38 -6.04 -12.61 1.75
N MET A 39 -7.11 -11.87 1.47
CA MET A 39 -8.26 -12.42 0.74
C MET A 39 -7.90 -12.73 -0.71
N MET A 40 -7.06 -11.92 -1.36
CA MET A 40 -6.59 -12.20 -2.72
C MET A 40 -5.62 -13.37 -2.74
N GLU A 41 -4.64 -13.41 -1.83
CA GLU A 41 -3.65 -14.49 -1.68
C GLU A 41 -4.28 -15.86 -1.44
N ALA A 42 -5.45 -15.91 -0.82
CA ALA A 42 -6.14 -17.17 -0.51
C ALA A 42 -6.80 -17.84 -1.73
N LEU A 43 -6.76 -17.22 -2.89
CA LEU A 43 -7.26 -17.79 -4.15
C LEU A 43 -6.16 -18.58 -4.86
N ASP A 44 -6.55 -19.61 -5.58
CA ASP A 44 -5.63 -20.44 -6.34
C ASP A 44 -4.91 -19.62 -7.42
N GLY A 45 -3.61 -19.81 -7.53
CA GLY A 45 -2.77 -19.08 -8.48
C GLY A 45 -2.36 -17.68 -8.05
N TYR A 46 -2.59 -17.31 -6.78
CA TYR A 46 -2.18 -16.03 -6.21
C TYR A 46 -1.06 -16.18 -5.21
N ALA A 47 -0.15 -15.21 -5.18
CA ALA A 47 0.82 -15.01 -4.11
C ALA A 47 0.81 -13.55 -3.66
N MET A 48 1.27 -13.27 -2.42
CA MET A 48 1.36 -11.92 -1.90
C MET A 48 2.78 -11.55 -1.49
N TRP A 49 3.31 -10.49 -2.09
CA TRP A 49 4.54 -9.84 -1.65
C TRP A 49 4.21 -8.72 -0.67
N ASN A 50 4.47 -9.01 0.59
CA ASN A 50 4.13 -8.12 1.68
C ASN A 50 5.25 -7.09 1.93
N GLU A 51 5.05 -5.85 1.50
CA GLU A 51 5.90 -4.69 1.75
C GLU A 51 7.37 -4.88 1.32
N PRO A 52 7.67 -5.06 0.01
CA PRO A 52 9.04 -5.11 -0.48
C PRO A 52 9.78 -3.77 -0.28
N LEU A 53 9.06 -2.68 0.00
CA LEU A 53 9.58 -1.34 0.27
C LEU A 53 10.31 -0.68 -0.92
N VAL A 54 10.05 -1.14 -2.13
CA VAL A 54 10.62 -0.57 -3.36
C VAL A 54 10.14 0.87 -3.56
N GLY A 55 8.84 1.10 -3.38
CA GLY A 55 8.27 2.44 -3.46
C GLY A 55 8.77 3.36 -2.37
N TYR A 56 9.06 2.84 -1.17
CA TYR A 56 9.70 3.62 -0.11
C TYR A 56 11.15 4.00 -0.50
N LEU A 57 11.92 3.04 -0.99
CA LEU A 57 13.32 3.26 -1.36
C LEU A 57 13.44 4.35 -2.46
N PHE A 58 12.78 4.15 -3.58
CA PHE A 58 12.88 5.07 -4.71
C PHE A 58 12.11 6.36 -4.47
N GLY A 59 10.84 6.27 -4.06
CA GLY A 59 9.96 7.42 -3.90
C GLY A 59 10.39 8.36 -2.78
N ASN A 60 10.78 7.83 -1.63
CA ASN A 60 11.22 8.66 -0.51
C ASN A 60 12.51 9.42 -0.88
N PHE A 61 13.47 8.75 -1.50
CA PHE A 61 14.69 9.40 -1.94
C PHE A 61 14.43 10.40 -3.06
N TYR A 62 13.68 10.00 -4.09
CA TYR A 62 13.34 10.86 -5.23
C TYR A 62 12.58 12.12 -4.81
N TYR A 63 11.45 11.99 -4.13
CA TYR A 63 10.59 13.14 -3.80
C TYR A 63 11.12 14.05 -2.70
N PHE A 64 11.91 13.54 -1.78
CA PHE A 64 12.40 14.35 -0.64
C PHE A 64 13.86 14.76 -0.75
N ARG A 65 14.67 14.11 -1.59
CA ARG A 65 16.11 14.35 -1.65
C ARG A 65 16.60 14.85 -2.98
N VAL A 66 16.18 14.23 -4.07
CA VAL A 66 16.75 14.51 -5.39
C VAL A 66 15.75 15.21 -6.33
N GLY A 67 14.73 14.57 -6.85
CA GLY A 67 13.74 15.12 -7.75
C GLY A 67 14.26 16.26 -8.65
N ASP A 68 13.58 17.39 -8.59
CA ASP A 68 13.90 18.65 -9.26
C ASP A 68 14.87 19.58 -8.47
N ARG A 69 15.33 19.15 -7.30
CA ARG A 69 16.21 19.94 -6.43
C ARG A 69 17.63 20.01 -6.99
N LYS A 70 18.45 20.96 -6.47
CA LYS A 70 19.86 21.11 -6.88
C LYS A 70 20.65 19.79 -6.82
N LEU A 71 20.42 18.97 -5.78
CA LEU A 71 21.07 17.68 -5.67
C LEU A 71 20.64 16.72 -6.80
N GLY A 72 19.42 16.83 -7.31
CA GLY A 72 18.89 15.99 -8.37
C GLY A 72 19.62 16.14 -9.70
N ARG A 73 20.27 17.29 -9.95
CA ARG A 73 21.06 17.49 -11.18
C ARG A 73 22.31 16.64 -11.27
N HIS A 74 22.83 16.19 -10.13
CA HIS A 74 24.05 15.38 -10.03
C HIS A 74 23.76 13.93 -9.58
N SER A 75 22.55 13.64 -9.14
CA SER A 75 22.14 12.31 -8.70
C SER A 75 21.69 11.46 -9.87
N ILE A 76 22.19 10.25 -9.97
CA ILE A 76 21.71 9.26 -10.97
C ILE A 76 20.20 9.01 -10.86
N LEU A 77 19.61 9.16 -9.67
CA LEU A 77 18.16 9.03 -9.44
C LEU A 77 17.41 10.37 -9.58
N GLY A 78 18.05 11.43 -10.10
CA GLY A 78 17.38 12.69 -10.37
C GLY A 78 16.48 12.62 -11.60
N GLU A 79 15.58 13.64 -11.73
CA GLU A 79 14.64 13.74 -12.86
C GLU A 79 15.34 13.70 -14.22
N HIS A 80 16.48 14.37 -14.32
CA HIS A 80 17.26 14.45 -15.56
C HIS A 80 17.72 13.08 -16.10
N TYR A 81 17.86 12.08 -15.23
CA TYR A 81 18.29 10.73 -15.58
C TYR A 81 17.16 9.70 -15.48
N LYS A 82 15.91 10.12 -15.38
CA LYS A 82 14.76 9.25 -15.09
C LYS A 82 14.66 8.09 -16.09
N GLU A 83 14.82 8.35 -17.36
CA GLU A 83 14.80 7.36 -18.43
C GLU A 83 15.87 6.25 -18.25
N THR A 84 17.00 6.57 -17.61
CA THR A 84 18.08 5.59 -17.42
C THR A 84 17.87 4.67 -16.22
N TRP A 85 17.12 5.07 -15.19
CA TRP A 85 16.94 4.26 -13.99
C TRP A 85 15.52 3.66 -13.84
N LEU A 86 14.57 4.12 -14.61
CA LEU A 86 13.19 3.61 -14.55
C LEU A 86 13.12 2.14 -15.04
N GLY A 87 13.83 1.82 -16.14
CA GLY A 87 13.98 0.45 -16.63
C GLY A 87 14.62 -0.50 -15.61
N PRO A 88 15.81 -0.19 -15.07
CA PRO A 88 16.40 -0.94 -13.97
C PRO A 88 15.51 -1.11 -12.73
N MET A 89 14.67 -0.12 -12.38
CA MET A 89 13.69 -0.26 -11.30
C MET A 89 12.62 -1.31 -11.64
N ARG A 90 12.14 -1.32 -12.89
CA ARG A 90 11.25 -2.37 -13.40
C ARG A 90 11.89 -3.75 -13.27
N ASP A 91 13.12 -3.90 -13.76
CA ASP A 91 13.85 -5.17 -13.75
C ASP A 91 14.10 -5.66 -12.32
N LEU A 92 14.39 -4.75 -11.39
CA LEU A 92 14.52 -5.06 -9.96
C LEU A 92 13.23 -5.66 -9.39
N VAL A 93 12.08 -5.07 -9.71
CA VAL A 93 10.77 -5.57 -9.24
C VAL A 93 10.46 -6.92 -9.86
N LEU A 94 10.59 -7.06 -11.18
CA LEU A 94 10.25 -8.31 -11.90
C LEU A 94 11.20 -9.44 -11.53
N GLY A 95 12.51 -9.18 -11.48
CA GLY A 95 13.51 -10.15 -11.07
C GLY A 95 13.34 -10.60 -9.62
N GLY A 96 13.08 -9.64 -8.71
CA GLY A 96 12.78 -9.95 -7.32
C GLY A 96 11.49 -10.77 -7.15
N ALA A 97 10.45 -10.44 -7.92
CA ALA A 97 9.19 -11.16 -7.94
C ALA A 97 9.38 -12.60 -8.42
N ALA A 98 10.06 -12.80 -9.56
CA ALA A 98 10.33 -14.12 -10.10
C ALA A 98 11.18 -15.00 -9.18
N ALA A 99 12.20 -14.42 -8.54
CA ALA A 99 13.06 -15.13 -7.60
C ALA A 99 12.33 -15.55 -6.32
N ARG A 100 11.38 -14.72 -5.84
CA ARG A 100 10.68 -14.93 -4.58
C ARG A 100 9.42 -15.77 -4.71
N PHE A 101 8.75 -15.70 -5.86
CA PHE A 101 7.45 -16.31 -6.13
C PHE A 101 7.46 -17.08 -7.45
N PRO A 102 8.29 -18.14 -7.56
CA PRO A 102 8.36 -18.94 -8.78
C PRO A 102 7.02 -19.58 -9.16
N GLU A 103 6.14 -19.80 -8.19
CA GLU A 103 4.80 -20.39 -8.38
C GLU A 103 3.85 -19.54 -9.25
N VAL A 104 4.08 -18.21 -9.34
CA VAL A 104 3.23 -17.34 -10.18
C VAL A 104 3.82 -17.05 -11.57
N THR A 105 5.02 -17.54 -11.88
CA THR A 105 5.67 -17.30 -13.19
C THR A 105 4.93 -17.99 -14.35
N GLY A 106 4.17 -19.02 -14.06
CA GLY A 106 3.33 -19.75 -15.02
C GLY A 106 2.02 -19.08 -15.43
N GLY A 107 1.81 -17.81 -15.04
CA GLY A 107 0.59 -17.05 -15.38
C GLY A 107 -0.30 -16.73 -14.18
N GLY A 108 0.15 -17.04 -12.96
CA GLY A 108 -0.51 -16.63 -11.72
C GLY A 108 -0.43 -15.11 -11.47
N TYR A 109 -1.11 -14.65 -10.44
CA TYR A 109 -1.16 -13.25 -10.04
C TYR A 109 -0.28 -12.98 -8.81
N LEU A 110 0.49 -11.91 -8.87
CA LEU A 110 1.27 -11.43 -7.72
C LEU A 110 0.64 -10.15 -7.15
N VAL A 111 0.12 -10.24 -5.95
CA VAL A 111 -0.37 -9.08 -5.19
C VAL A 111 0.81 -8.47 -4.44
N ILE A 112 1.19 -7.25 -4.80
CA ILE A 112 2.23 -6.50 -4.09
C ILE A 112 1.57 -5.47 -3.18
N LYS A 113 1.59 -5.75 -1.89
CA LYS A 113 1.03 -4.85 -0.88
C LYS A 113 2.12 -3.88 -0.40
N GLU A 114 2.02 -2.61 -0.81
CA GLU A 114 3.06 -1.60 -0.60
C GLU A 114 2.54 -0.29 0.05
N PRO A 115 1.71 -0.34 1.13
CA PRO A 115 1.13 0.87 1.71
C PRO A 115 2.18 1.80 2.34
N ASN A 116 3.29 1.24 2.86
CA ASN A 116 4.38 2.05 3.42
C ASN A 116 5.29 2.66 2.34
N GLY A 117 5.27 2.10 1.14
CA GLY A 117 5.98 2.60 -0.04
C GLY A 117 5.11 3.40 -1.01
N SER A 118 3.87 3.72 -0.64
CA SER A 118 2.94 4.44 -1.52
C SER A 118 3.42 5.82 -1.97
N ILE A 119 4.38 6.40 -1.27
CA ILE A 119 5.07 7.61 -1.72
C ILE A 119 5.73 7.42 -3.09
N GLY A 120 6.15 6.22 -3.44
CA GLY A 120 6.75 5.87 -4.73
C GLY A 120 5.76 5.34 -5.77
N SER A 121 4.47 5.30 -5.47
CA SER A 121 3.47 4.75 -6.40
C SER A 121 3.50 5.39 -7.80
N PRO A 122 3.73 6.72 -8.00
CA PRO A 122 3.82 7.27 -9.36
C PRO A 122 4.99 6.66 -10.15
N LEU A 123 6.14 6.48 -9.51
CA LEU A 123 7.32 5.90 -10.16
C LEU A 123 7.11 4.41 -10.50
N LEU A 124 6.49 3.67 -9.59
CA LEU A 124 6.19 2.24 -9.79
C LEU A 124 5.18 2.03 -10.91
N MET A 125 4.13 2.85 -10.98
CA MET A 125 3.15 2.76 -12.06
C MET A 125 3.71 3.23 -13.40
N GLU A 126 4.67 4.14 -13.41
CA GLU A 126 5.39 4.55 -14.60
C GLU A 126 6.37 3.46 -15.10
N ALA A 127 7.05 2.77 -14.16
CA ALA A 127 7.96 1.66 -14.52
C ALA A 127 7.22 0.40 -14.95
N LEU A 128 5.99 0.18 -14.46
CA LEU A 128 5.17 -1.01 -14.71
C LEU A 128 3.74 -0.61 -15.17
N PRO A 129 3.61 0.10 -16.29
CA PRO A 129 2.31 0.64 -16.74
C PRO A 129 1.28 -0.43 -17.09
N GLU A 130 1.71 -1.66 -17.35
CA GLU A 130 0.82 -2.80 -17.64
C GLU A 130 0.18 -3.38 -16.38
N SER A 131 0.77 -3.11 -15.20
CA SER A 131 0.31 -3.67 -13.94
C SER A 131 -1.02 -3.06 -13.49
N ARG A 132 -1.68 -3.73 -12.56
CA ARG A 132 -2.98 -3.32 -12.02
C ARG A 132 -2.79 -2.56 -10.71
N MET A 133 -3.70 -1.64 -10.43
CA MET A 133 -3.60 -0.79 -9.24
C MET A 133 -4.88 -0.80 -8.40
N ILE A 134 -4.74 -1.08 -7.12
CA ILE A 134 -5.76 -0.83 -6.10
C ILE A 134 -5.31 0.36 -5.25
N PHE A 135 -6.11 1.42 -5.25
CA PHE A 135 -5.96 2.54 -4.33
C PHE A 135 -6.88 2.31 -3.13
N LEU A 136 -6.32 1.81 -2.04
CA LEU A 136 -7.06 1.55 -0.80
C LEU A 136 -6.93 2.75 0.14
N ILE A 137 -8.06 3.41 0.40
CA ILE A 137 -8.17 4.55 1.31
C ILE A 137 -8.97 4.18 2.56
N ARG A 138 -8.66 4.81 3.68
CA ARG A 138 -9.39 4.71 4.95
C ARG A 138 -9.44 6.07 5.62
N ASP A 139 -10.51 6.33 6.39
CA ASP A 139 -10.65 7.56 7.19
C ASP A 139 -9.34 7.89 7.94
N PRO A 140 -8.74 9.07 7.71
CA PRO A 140 -7.47 9.45 8.32
C PRO A 140 -7.49 9.41 9.85
N ARG A 141 -8.65 9.71 10.47
CA ARG A 141 -8.81 9.67 11.92
C ARG A 141 -8.65 8.23 12.43
N ASP A 142 -9.25 7.25 11.76
CA ASP A 142 -9.10 5.83 12.09
C ASP A 142 -7.66 5.32 11.83
N VAL A 143 -7.00 5.81 10.77
CA VAL A 143 -5.61 5.47 10.47
C VAL A 143 -4.68 5.99 11.58
N VAL A 144 -4.87 7.24 12.01
CA VAL A 144 -4.06 7.83 13.10
C VAL A 144 -4.32 7.10 14.41
N ALA A 145 -5.58 6.90 14.81
CA ALA A 145 -5.96 6.17 16.01
C ALA A 145 -5.33 4.76 16.05
N SER A 146 -5.45 4.01 14.93
CA SER A 146 -4.84 2.68 14.81
C SER A 146 -3.31 2.70 14.83
N SER A 147 -2.68 3.80 14.40
CA SER A 147 -1.22 3.96 14.43
C SER A 147 -0.72 4.29 15.83
N MET A 148 -1.50 5.04 16.62
CA MET A 148 -1.19 5.35 18.02
C MET A 148 -1.25 4.09 18.89
N ASP A 149 -2.32 3.31 18.74
CA ASP A 149 -2.47 2.02 19.43
C ASP A 149 -1.31 1.06 19.12
N ALA A 150 -0.93 0.91 17.86
CA ALA A 150 0.18 0.06 17.44
C ALA A 150 1.54 0.48 18.03
N ARG A 151 1.64 1.71 18.56
CA ARG A 151 2.82 2.24 19.23
C ARG A 151 2.77 2.10 20.75
N SER A 152 1.62 1.81 21.34
CA SER A 152 1.46 1.65 22.78
C SER A 152 2.43 0.60 23.35
N GLU A 153 2.75 0.70 24.62
CA GLU A 153 3.63 -0.24 25.30
C GLU A 153 2.99 -1.63 25.30
N GLY A 154 3.77 -2.67 25.00
CA GLY A 154 3.25 -4.03 24.89
C GLY A 154 2.58 -4.38 23.55
N SER A 155 2.45 -3.42 22.62
CA SER A 155 1.87 -3.69 21.30
C SER A 155 2.78 -4.56 20.42
N TRP A 156 2.19 -5.19 19.40
CA TRP A 156 2.91 -6.06 18.44
C TRP A 156 4.07 -5.36 17.69
N LEU A 157 4.09 -4.02 17.64
CA LEU A 157 5.19 -3.23 17.06
C LEU A 157 6.25 -2.84 18.10
N SER A 158 5.96 -2.94 19.40
CA SER A 158 6.87 -2.49 20.45
C SER A 158 8.16 -3.30 20.47
N GLY A 159 8.10 -4.63 20.28
CA GLY A 159 9.25 -5.53 20.25
C GLY A 159 10.17 -5.33 19.03
N ARG A 160 9.64 -4.90 17.88
CA ARG A 160 10.45 -4.62 16.68
C ARG A 160 11.23 -3.31 16.74
N ARG A 161 10.93 -2.44 17.69
CA ARG A 161 11.52 -1.09 17.84
C ARG A 161 12.58 -1.00 18.91
N GLU A 162 12.85 -2.05 19.67
CA GLU A 162 13.89 -2.00 20.71
C GLU A 162 15.27 -1.67 20.14
N ASP A 163 15.60 -2.17 18.95
CA ASP A 163 16.85 -1.81 18.25
C ASP A 163 16.86 -0.38 17.69
N GLN A 164 15.68 0.17 17.34
CA GLN A 164 15.57 1.56 16.86
C GLN A 164 15.42 2.59 18.00
N ARG A 165 14.93 2.18 19.18
CA ARG A 165 14.82 3.05 20.38
C ARG A 165 16.17 3.51 20.91
N ARG A 166 17.27 2.81 20.61
CA ARG A 166 18.61 3.23 20.97
C ARG A 166 19.13 4.43 20.16
N ARG A 167 18.49 4.78 19.03
CA ARG A 167 18.97 5.83 18.10
C ARG A 167 18.14 7.11 18.08
N SER A 168 16.91 7.13 18.58
CA SER A 168 16.10 8.35 18.70
C SER A 168 15.17 8.23 19.90
N LYS A 169 15.22 9.22 20.81
CA LYS A 169 14.21 9.37 21.87
C LYS A 169 12.85 9.53 21.17
N PRO A 170 11.88 8.62 21.36
CA PRO A 170 10.57 8.82 20.78
C PRO A 170 9.98 10.09 21.39
N ASP A 171 9.49 10.99 20.53
CA ASP A 171 8.70 12.10 20.97
C ASP A 171 7.52 11.53 21.78
N ARG A 172 7.53 11.77 23.10
CA ARG A 172 6.53 11.23 24.02
C ARG A 172 5.19 11.97 23.94
N ASN A 173 5.13 13.02 23.10
CA ASN A 173 3.93 13.81 22.94
C ASN A 173 2.96 13.14 21.95
N PRO A 174 1.81 12.60 22.42
CA PRO A 174 0.83 11.95 21.56
C PRO A 174 0.30 12.87 20.45
N ASN A 175 0.16 14.18 20.72
CA ASN A 175 -0.34 15.16 19.76
C ASN A 175 0.67 15.44 18.64
N ALA A 176 1.98 15.47 18.97
CA ALA A 176 3.04 15.58 17.98
C ALA A 176 3.06 14.32 17.07
N TYR A 177 2.83 13.13 17.64
CA TYR A 177 2.71 11.91 16.86
C TYR A 177 1.47 11.89 15.95
N ALA A 178 0.31 12.31 16.45
CA ALA A 178 -0.91 12.45 15.66
C ALA A 178 -0.68 13.39 14.46
N ARG A 179 -0.06 14.55 14.69
CA ARG A 179 0.33 15.51 13.65
C ARG A 179 1.26 14.87 12.60
N MET A 180 2.31 14.20 13.05
CA MET A 180 3.27 13.52 12.16
C MET A 180 2.57 12.47 11.28
N ARG A 181 1.65 11.67 11.87
CA ARG A 181 0.91 10.64 11.15
C ARG A 181 -0.09 11.23 10.16
N ALA A 182 -0.79 12.30 10.53
CA ALA A 182 -1.69 13.01 9.63
C ALA A 182 -0.95 13.60 8.42
N ASN A 183 0.20 14.24 8.61
CA ASN A 183 1.03 14.73 7.51
C ASN A 183 1.55 13.59 6.61
N SER A 184 2.01 12.47 7.20
CA SER A 184 2.44 11.30 6.44
C SER A 184 1.28 10.68 5.64
N TYR A 185 0.06 10.68 6.20
CA TYR A 185 -1.15 10.25 5.50
C TYR A 185 -1.39 11.10 4.25
N VAL A 186 -1.42 12.43 4.40
CA VAL A 186 -1.60 13.35 3.27
C VAL A 186 -0.58 13.09 2.17
N GLN A 187 0.70 13.03 2.50
CA GLN A 187 1.76 12.79 1.52
C GLN A 187 1.59 11.48 0.76
N GLN A 188 1.26 10.39 1.45
CA GLN A 188 1.07 9.08 0.83
C GLN A 188 -0.19 9.04 -0.05
N ILE A 189 -1.31 9.56 0.45
CA ILE A 189 -2.58 9.57 -0.29
C ILE A 189 -2.48 10.46 -1.53
N GLU A 190 -1.88 11.65 -1.43
CA GLU A 190 -1.68 12.54 -2.58
C GLU A 190 -0.81 11.87 -3.68
N LYS A 191 0.27 11.19 -3.31
CA LYS A 191 1.08 10.46 -4.28
C LYS A 191 0.35 9.26 -4.87
N THR A 192 -0.42 8.54 -4.06
CA THR A 192 -1.25 7.43 -4.56
C THR A 192 -2.35 7.94 -5.49
N ARG A 193 -2.99 9.06 -5.17
CA ARG A 193 -3.98 9.72 -6.01
C ARG A 193 -3.38 10.16 -7.35
N GLN A 194 -2.23 10.83 -7.32
CA GLN A 194 -1.49 11.21 -8.52
C GLN A 194 -1.18 10.00 -9.42
N ALA A 195 -0.70 8.89 -8.82
CA ALA A 195 -0.46 7.65 -9.54
C ALA A 195 -1.75 7.07 -10.13
N TYR A 196 -2.82 7.05 -9.34
CA TYR A 196 -4.12 6.54 -9.76
C TYR A 196 -4.72 7.34 -10.93
N GLU A 197 -4.66 8.66 -10.88
CA GLU A 197 -5.16 9.52 -11.94
C GLU A 197 -4.37 9.34 -13.24
N ALA A 198 -3.04 9.31 -13.15
CA ALA A 198 -2.14 9.16 -14.30
C ALA A 198 -2.12 7.77 -14.91
N HIS A 199 -2.43 6.72 -14.13
CA HIS A 199 -2.37 5.34 -14.61
C HIS A 199 -3.46 5.03 -15.62
N GLY A 200 -3.08 4.73 -16.86
CA GLY A 200 -3.98 4.38 -17.96
C GLY A 200 -4.48 2.93 -17.95
N GLY A 201 -3.89 2.07 -17.11
CA GLY A 201 -4.23 0.66 -17.02
C GLY A 201 -5.42 0.36 -16.09
N ARG A 202 -5.59 -0.92 -15.76
CA ARG A 202 -6.67 -1.42 -14.91
C ARG A 202 -6.47 -0.96 -13.46
N LYS A 203 -7.45 -0.24 -12.92
CA LYS A 203 -7.35 0.36 -11.59
C LYS A 203 -8.70 0.44 -10.90
N VAL A 204 -8.66 0.44 -9.58
CA VAL A 204 -9.86 0.62 -8.75
C VAL A 204 -9.51 1.36 -7.46
N MET A 205 -10.38 2.28 -7.07
CA MET A 205 -10.33 2.88 -5.74
C MET A 205 -11.32 2.17 -4.81
N VAL A 206 -10.87 1.90 -3.58
CA VAL A 206 -11.62 1.17 -2.57
C VAL A 206 -11.53 1.91 -1.26
N ARG A 207 -12.67 2.22 -0.65
CA ARG A 207 -12.73 2.67 0.75
C ARG A 207 -12.73 1.44 1.65
N TYR A 208 -11.92 1.48 2.70
CA TYR A 208 -11.91 0.42 3.72
C TYR A 208 -13.29 0.22 4.34
N GLU A 209 -14.03 1.30 4.51
CA GLU A 209 -15.38 1.33 5.08
C GLU A 209 -16.36 0.53 4.22
N ASP A 210 -16.31 0.71 2.89
CA ASP A 210 -17.14 -0.05 1.94
C ASP A 210 -16.74 -1.53 1.92
N LEU A 211 -15.42 -1.80 1.91
CA LEU A 211 -14.90 -3.17 1.99
C LEU A 211 -15.35 -3.87 3.28
N ARG A 212 -15.46 -3.12 4.38
CA ARG A 212 -15.90 -3.65 5.68
C ARG A 212 -17.41 -3.83 5.76
N ALA A 213 -18.18 -2.93 5.12
CA ALA A 213 -19.64 -2.98 5.12
C ALA A 213 -20.19 -4.13 4.27
N ASP A 214 -19.60 -4.35 3.09
CA ASP A 214 -19.99 -5.42 2.16
C ASP A 214 -18.75 -5.99 1.47
N THR A 215 -18.08 -6.91 2.17
CA THR A 215 -16.80 -7.46 1.73
C THR A 215 -16.94 -8.20 0.40
N LEU A 216 -17.93 -9.09 0.26
CA LEU A 216 -18.04 -9.93 -0.92
C LEU A 216 -18.33 -9.11 -2.19
N ASN A 217 -19.30 -8.21 -2.14
CA ASN A 217 -19.63 -7.38 -3.31
C ASN A 217 -18.50 -6.37 -3.63
N THR A 218 -17.79 -5.87 -2.61
CA THR A 218 -16.63 -5.02 -2.84
C THR A 218 -15.50 -5.79 -3.52
N MET A 219 -15.24 -7.03 -3.11
CA MET A 219 -14.25 -7.90 -3.77
C MET A 219 -14.65 -8.21 -5.21
N ARG A 220 -15.92 -8.53 -5.50
CA ARG A 220 -16.43 -8.71 -6.87
C ARG A 220 -16.17 -7.47 -7.74
N ARG A 221 -16.46 -6.28 -7.20
CA ARG A 221 -16.19 -5.00 -7.88
C ARG A 221 -14.70 -4.81 -8.16
N ILE A 222 -13.82 -5.16 -7.23
CA ILE A 222 -12.36 -5.11 -7.41
C ILE A 222 -11.94 -6.00 -8.57
N TYR A 223 -12.32 -7.28 -8.58
CA TYR A 223 -11.97 -8.23 -9.64
C TYR A 223 -12.51 -7.82 -11.01
N SER A 224 -13.75 -7.33 -11.05
CA SER A 224 -14.35 -6.81 -12.28
C SER A 224 -13.61 -5.60 -12.82
N ALA A 225 -13.30 -4.60 -11.98
CA ALA A 225 -12.60 -3.39 -12.40
C ALA A 225 -11.15 -3.65 -12.82
N LEU A 226 -10.51 -4.65 -12.24
CA LEU A 226 -9.17 -5.08 -12.63
C LEU A 226 -9.16 -6.05 -13.81
N GLU A 227 -10.33 -6.43 -14.34
CA GLU A 227 -10.48 -7.43 -15.39
C GLU A 227 -9.72 -8.73 -15.06
N ILE A 228 -9.91 -9.21 -13.85
CA ILE A 228 -9.33 -10.47 -13.38
C ILE A 228 -10.45 -11.48 -13.23
N PRO A 229 -10.44 -12.60 -13.98
CA PRO A 229 -11.41 -13.66 -13.78
C PRO A 229 -11.24 -14.28 -12.40
N VAL A 230 -12.36 -14.49 -11.71
CA VAL A 230 -12.37 -15.11 -10.38
C VAL A 230 -13.50 -16.12 -10.29
N GLU A 231 -13.24 -17.27 -9.68
CA GLU A 231 -14.25 -18.29 -9.42
C GLU A 231 -15.06 -17.86 -8.18
N GLU A 232 -16.36 -17.74 -8.35
CA GLU A 232 -17.26 -17.15 -7.35
C GLU A 232 -17.27 -17.88 -6.00
N ALA A 233 -17.27 -19.22 -6.04
CA ALA A 233 -17.27 -20.02 -4.81
C ALA A 233 -15.91 -19.91 -4.08
N GLY A 234 -14.80 -19.82 -4.81
CA GLY A 234 -13.47 -19.56 -4.26
C GLY A 234 -13.39 -18.20 -3.59
N LEU A 235 -13.93 -17.16 -4.25
CA LEU A 235 -14.00 -15.82 -3.69
C LEU A 235 -14.84 -15.78 -2.41
N ALA A 236 -16.02 -16.40 -2.41
CA ALA A 236 -16.88 -16.45 -1.23
C ALA A 236 -16.19 -17.17 -0.06
N ARG A 237 -15.54 -18.32 -0.31
CA ARG A 237 -14.76 -19.05 0.72
C ARG A 237 -13.61 -18.20 1.26
N SER A 238 -12.90 -17.46 0.40
CA SER A 238 -11.82 -16.59 0.83
C SER A 238 -12.32 -15.46 1.72
N VAL A 239 -13.42 -14.80 1.36
CA VAL A 239 -14.05 -13.74 2.16
C VAL A 239 -14.48 -14.28 3.52
N GLU A 240 -15.16 -15.42 3.55
CA GLU A 240 -15.60 -16.06 4.79
C GLU A 240 -14.43 -16.40 5.70
N LYS A 241 -13.39 -17.05 5.16
CA LYS A 241 -12.15 -17.39 5.91
C LYS A 241 -11.50 -16.18 6.57
N HIS A 242 -11.56 -15.00 5.94
CA HIS A 242 -10.94 -13.78 6.43
C HIS A 242 -11.94 -12.81 7.08
N SER A 243 -13.18 -13.23 7.29
CA SER A 243 -14.17 -12.43 8.03
C SER A 243 -13.68 -12.16 9.46
N TRP A 244 -14.13 -11.04 10.03
CA TRP A 244 -13.75 -10.67 11.41
C TRP A 244 -14.15 -11.75 12.42
N GLU A 245 -15.28 -12.36 12.18
CA GLU A 245 -15.88 -13.41 13.04
C GLU A 245 -14.99 -14.65 13.10
N ASN A 246 -14.37 -15.02 11.98
CA ASN A 246 -13.52 -16.20 11.86
C ASN A 246 -12.05 -15.99 12.28
N ILE A 247 -11.66 -14.75 12.61
CA ILE A 247 -10.34 -14.48 13.18
C ILE A 247 -10.28 -15.01 14.62
N PRO A 248 -9.24 -15.75 14.99
CA PRO A 248 -9.07 -16.23 16.38
C PRO A 248 -9.02 -15.07 17.37
N GLU A 249 -9.71 -15.20 18.51
CA GLU A 249 -9.78 -14.16 19.55
C GLU A 249 -8.38 -13.73 20.04
N LYS A 250 -7.42 -14.66 20.15
CA LYS A 250 -6.04 -14.36 20.53
C LYS A 250 -5.30 -13.38 19.57
N GLU A 251 -5.82 -13.21 18.33
CA GLU A 251 -5.27 -12.31 17.32
C GLU A 251 -5.98 -10.96 17.24
N LYS A 252 -7.09 -10.80 17.98
CA LYS A 252 -7.90 -9.59 18.06
C LYS A 252 -7.58 -8.78 19.31
N GLY A 253 -7.91 -7.49 19.30
CA GLY A 253 -7.91 -6.64 20.47
C GLY A 253 -6.82 -5.58 20.49
N GLU A 254 -6.77 -4.84 21.59
CA GLU A 254 -5.81 -3.77 21.83
C GLU A 254 -4.37 -4.28 21.77
N GLY A 255 -3.48 -3.48 21.18
CA GLY A 255 -2.09 -3.88 20.98
C GLY A 255 -1.88 -4.96 19.91
N LYS A 256 -2.93 -5.51 19.31
CA LYS A 256 -2.82 -6.53 18.25
C LYS A 256 -2.85 -5.88 16.86
N LYS A 257 -2.35 -6.62 15.86
CA LYS A 257 -2.42 -6.18 14.46
C LYS A 257 -3.87 -5.97 14.00
N ARG A 258 -4.79 -6.81 14.47
CA ARG A 258 -6.24 -6.80 14.24
C ARG A 258 -6.94 -6.25 15.49
N ARG A 259 -7.07 -4.93 15.59
CA ARG A 259 -7.55 -4.28 16.81
C ARG A 259 -9.07 -4.36 17.00
N LYS A 260 -9.81 -3.62 16.21
CA LYS A 260 -11.28 -3.50 16.35
C LYS A 260 -12.04 -3.79 15.03
N ALA A 261 -11.40 -3.58 13.87
CA ALA A 261 -12.01 -3.64 12.53
C ALA A 261 -13.32 -2.82 12.41
N LYS A 262 -13.46 -1.75 13.23
CA LYS A 262 -14.64 -0.89 13.34
C LYS A 262 -14.36 0.46 12.68
N PRO A 263 -15.03 0.81 11.56
CA PRO A 263 -15.02 2.17 11.05
C PRO A 263 -15.56 3.16 12.09
N GLY A 264 -14.97 4.36 12.17
CA GLY A 264 -15.36 5.37 13.14
C GLY A 264 -14.90 5.12 14.58
N GLY A 265 -14.06 4.11 14.81
CA GLY A 265 -13.51 3.80 16.14
C GLY A 265 -12.63 4.91 16.73
N TRP A 266 -12.15 5.82 15.89
CA TRP A 266 -11.40 7.00 16.30
C TRP A 266 -12.12 7.88 17.31
N LYS A 267 -13.49 7.88 17.30
CA LYS A 267 -14.31 8.66 18.24
C LYS A 267 -14.11 8.23 19.70
N GLU A 268 -13.71 6.98 19.91
CA GLU A 268 -13.41 6.40 21.23
C GLU A 268 -11.91 6.52 21.57
N ASP A 269 -11.04 6.57 20.56
CA ASP A 269 -9.60 6.36 20.70
C ASP A 269 -8.77 7.65 20.66
N LEU A 270 -9.29 8.74 20.08
CA LEU A 270 -8.59 10.02 19.98
C LEU A 270 -9.19 11.04 20.95
N THR A 271 -8.33 11.86 21.55
CA THR A 271 -8.79 13.03 22.30
C THR A 271 -9.34 14.11 21.37
N PRO A 272 -10.21 15.03 21.85
CA PRO A 272 -10.74 16.11 21.02
C PRO A 272 -9.63 16.95 20.34
N GLU A 273 -8.53 17.20 21.02
CA GLU A 273 -7.38 17.93 20.46
C GLU A 273 -6.69 17.14 19.33
N GLN A 274 -6.57 15.80 19.46
CA GLN A 274 -6.01 14.96 18.42
C GLN A 274 -6.92 14.90 17.19
N VAL A 275 -8.25 14.82 17.40
CA VAL A 275 -9.24 14.90 16.32
C VAL A 275 -9.08 16.20 15.55
N GLU A 276 -9.03 17.35 16.25
CA GLU A 276 -8.85 18.67 15.63
C GLU A 276 -7.55 18.74 14.82
N ILE A 277 -6.44 18.22 15.36
CA ILE A 277 -5.15 18.17 14.66
C ILE A 277 -5.27 17.37 13.36
N VAL A 278 -5.87 16.18 13.42
CA VAL A 278 -6.02 15.30 12.24
C VAL A 278 -6.94 15.94 11.21
N GLU A 279 -8.13 16.38 11.62
CA GLU A 279 -9.12 16.98 10.71
C GLU A 279 -8.57 18.22 10.01
N ARG A 280 -7.90 19.11 10.72
CA ARG A 280 -7.29 20.31 10.11
C ARG A 280 -6.24 19.97 9.06
N ILE A 281 -5.41 18.95 9.29
CA ILE A 281 -4.34 18.57 8.35
C ILE A 281 -4.91 17.82 7.15
N THR A 282 -5.93 16.99 7.38
CA THR A 282 -6.48 16.09 6.34
C THR A 282 -7.79 16.59 5.74
N ALA A 283 -8.23 17.80 6.08
CA ALA A 283 -9.51 18.38 5.63
C ALA A 283 -9.76 18.25 4.11
N PRO A 284 -8.81 18.56 3.20
CA PRO A 284 -9.04 18.39 1.77
C PRO A 284 -9.40 16.96 1.40
N LEU A 285 -8.70 15.98 1.96
CA LEU A 285 -8.93 14.56 1.68
C LEU A 285 -10.20 14.02 2.34
N ILE A 286 -10.56 14.53 3.53
CA ILE A 286 -11.84 14.19 4.17
C ILE A 286 -12.99 14.72 3.30
N ASN A 287 -12.92 15.96 2.84
CA ASN A 287 -13.96 16.55 2.01
C ASN A 287 -14.12 15.83 0.65
N GLU A 288 -13.02 15.34 0.08
CA GLU A 288 -13.03 14.61 -1.19
C GLU A 288 -13.57 13.19 -1.04
N PHE A 289 -13.02 12.42 -0.07
CA PHE A 289 -13.27 10.98 0.02
C PHE A 289 -14.32 10.58 1.07
N TYR A 290 -14.65 11.48 2.00
CA TYR A 290 -15.56 11.26 3.14
C TYR A 290 -16.48 12.46 3.38
N PRO A 291 -17.14 13.01 2.34
CA PRO A 291 -17.96 14.22 2.48
C PRO A 291 -19.08 14.05 3.50
N GLU A 292 -19.59 12.83 3.68
CA GLU A 292 -20.61 12.49 4.66
C GLU A 292 -20.14 12.60 6.12
N THR A 293 -18.83 12.62 6.35
CA THR A 293 -18.23 12.73 7.69
C THR A 293 -17.50 14.06 7.91
N ALA A 294 -17.48 14.91 6.89
CA ALA A 294 -16.89 16.24 6.99
C ALA A 294 -17.62 17.05 8.06
N SER A 295 -16.86 17.63 8.99
CA SER A 295 -17.44 18.40 10.07
C SER A 295 -18.18 19.61 9.51
N THR A 296 -19.45 19.79 9.84
CA THR A 296 -20.27 20.97 9.50
C THR A 296 -19.81 22.26 10.20
N ARG A 297 -18.64 22.28 10.80
CA ARG A 297 -18.06 23.43 11.55
C ARG A 297 -17.53 24.55 10.65
N GLY A 298 -17.80 24.54 9.34
CA GLY A 298 -17.38 25.61 8.42
C GLY A 298 -18.46 26.63 8.05
N ALA A 299 -19.59 26.66 8.75
CA ALA A 299 -20.68 27.62 8.52
C ALA A 299 -20.99 28.38 9.82
N LEU A 300 -20.06 29.18 10.30
CA LEU A 300 -20.31 30.32 11.23
C LEU A 300 -19.32 31.43 10.92
#